data_61682cc9b62c3075fc627f0dedc0b79b
#
_entry.id   61682cc9b62c3075fc627f0dedc0b79b
#
_cell.length_a   1.000
_cell.length_b   1.000
_cell.length_c   1.000
_cell.angle_alpha   90.00
_cell.angle_beta   90.00
_cell.angle_gamma   90.00
#
_symmetry.space_group_name_H-M   'P 1'
#
loop_
_entity.id
_entity.type
_entity.pdbx_description
1 polymer ?
#
loop_
_entity_poly.entity_id
_entity_poly.type
_entity_poly.pdbx_seq_one_letter_code
_entity_poly.pdbx_strand_id
1 'polypeptide(L)'
;MRIQALRKGVGCLLSCAVLSGCAREAPPVSAESVCASSSVSVSSASTGQTVSSAPSTVPDTSGPAGRSTVTRAAVTTAGSGGKSTAGSTTAPSSSKTAPAPAQSQNTVELIGRFYEKGAGVYQFEWSGSTISAGFIGTGIAIKLRMTLPSPDIHGGLDYLNVSIDGGAPTVLKVNENTVRYPLAAGLPDGYHTVRVTKRTEAQFGSQLQFEGFDYGGGKPAPAPARKTRRIEVYGDSISAGYGNEGTAPGFRLEEENASLTYGMLAADALNAECTVIALSGHGCFVSLSGSKTEVVPKYFNQILYKNRRAYAFPSPDPDAVIVHLGTNDYAMNVLDADFYTAYQTFVRRIRREYPKAYIVLAAGGGTTRHLDLLQRVADVCRERDKDTRVGCFVGVYTDADVAEGADGHPSAAGHRQLAEQLTAYLKETLNW
;
A
#
# COMPACT_ATOMS: atom_id res chain seq x y z
N MET A 1 45.88 18.04 50.08
CA MET A 1 46.48 16.76 49.69
C MET A 1 46.04 16.45 48.27
N ARG A 2 46.99 16.51 47.34
CA ARG A 2 46.82 16.29 45.89
C ARG A 2 46.65 14.79 45.59
N ILE A 3 45.77 14.39 44.69
CA ILE A 3 46.03 13.24 43.81
C ILE A 3 45.46 13.60 42.41
N GLN A 4 46.35 13.47 41.47
CA GLN A 4 46.19 13.83 40.04
C GLN A 4 45.46 12.77 39.24
N ALA A 5 44.95 13.26 38.11
CA ALA A 5 44.39 12.59 36.98
C ALA A 5 45.22 11.45 36.38
N LEU A 6 44.52 10.55 35.71
CA LEU A 6 45.00 9.90 34.48
C LEU A 6 43.85 9.63 33.49
N ARG A 7 43.88 10.39 32.40
CA ARG A 7 43.16 10.11 31.16
C ARG A 7 43.87 8.95 30.45
N LYS A 8 43.10 7.94 30.00
CA LYS A 8 43.51 7.12 28.84
C LYS A 8 42.35 6.99 27.92
N GLY A 9 42.49 7.61 26.75
CA GLY A 9 41.63 7.42 25.60
C GLY A 9 41.97 6.09 24.90
N VAL A 10 40.96 5.41 24.44
CA VAL A 10 41.10 4.33 23.45
C VAL A 10 40.17 4.70 22.30
N GLY A 11 40.78 5.18 21.23
CA GLY A 11 40.16 5.28 19.95
C GLY A 11 40.09 3.92 19.29
N CYS A 12 38.94 3.52 18.83
CA CYS A 12 38.80 2.33 18.00
C CYS A 12 38.49 2.78 16.57
N LEU A 13 39.52 2.76 15.76
CA LEU A 13 39.45 2.87 14.29
C LEU A 13 38.98 1.51 13.76
N LEU A 14 37.80 1.43 13.15
CA LEU A 14 37.42 0.29 12.32
C LEU A 14 37.88 0.57 10.89
N SER A 15 39.01 -0.05 10.51
CA SER A 15 39.43 -0.19 9.12
C SER A 15 38.68 -1.33 8.46
N CYS A 16 37.98 -1.02 7.34
CA CYS A 16 37.54 -2.03 6.39
C CYS A 16 38.77 -2.63 5.68
N ALA A 17 39.10 -3.87 5.97
CA ALA A 17 40.06 -4.65 5.20
C ALA A 17 39.31 -5.51 4.17
N VAL A 18 39.56 -5.22 2.91
CA VAL A 18 39.25 -6.06 1.77
C VAL A 18 40.22 -7.24 1.78
N LEU A 19 39.75 -8.45 2.00
CA LEU A 19 40.53 -9.66 1.87
C LEU A 19 40.30 -10.28 0.49
N SER A 20 41.30 -10.10 -0.38
CA SER A 20 41.51 -10.93 -1.57
C SER A 20 41.89 -12.35 -1.15
N GLY A 21 41.13 -13.33 -1.63
CA GLY A 21 41.35 -14.72 -1.33
C GLY A 21 42.51 -15.33 -2.08
N CYS A 22 43.30 -16.15 -1.40
CA CYS A 22 44.20 -17.11 -1.99
C CYS A 22 43.48 -18.43 -2.24
N ALA A 23 43.52 -18.87 -3.46
CA ALA A 23 43.15 -20.22 -3.86
C ALA A 23 44.12 -21.23 -3.26
N ARG A 24 43.62 -22.30 -2.68
CA ARG A 24 44.39 -23.54 -2.41
C ARG A 24 43.84 -24.61 -3.33
N GLU A 25 44.74 -25.08 -4.17
CA GLU A 25 44.58 -26.29 -5.00
C GLU A 25 44.42 -27.54 -4.15
N ALA A 26 43.50 -28.42 -4.51
CA ALA A 26 43.44 -29.81 -4.07
C ALA A 26 43.79 -30.74 -5.25
N PRO A 27 44.44 -31.90 -4.99
CA PRO A 27 45.05 -32.73 -6.04
C PRO A 27 44.04 -33.56 -6.81
N PRO A 28 44.44 -34.09 -8.00
CA PRO A 28 43.57 -34.78 -8.93
C PRO A 28 43.29 -36.21 -8.50
N VAL A 29 42.05 -36.64 -8.63
CA VAL A 29 41.67 -38.06 -8.62
C VAL A 29 41.28 -38.46 -10.06
N SER A 30 41.90 -39.53 -10.52
CA SER A 30 41.89 -40.13 -11.82
C SER A 30 40.53 -40.62 -12.27
N ALA A 31 40.34 -40.53 -13.57
CA ALA A 31 39.22 -41.07 -14.35
C ALA A 31 39.26 -42.60 -14.47
N GLU A 32 38.10 -43.21 -14.50
CA GLU A 32 37.78 -44.34 -15.40
C GLU A 32 36.26 -44.41 -15.62
N SER A 33 35.95 -44.18 -16.85
CA SER A 33 35.03 -44.70 -17.84
C SER A 33 33.86 -45.61 -17.37
N VAL A 34 32.64 -45.32 -17.87
CA VAL A 34 31.93 -46.20 -18.82
C VAL A 34 30.88 -45.39 -19.58
N CYS A 35 30.95 -45.47 -20.89
CA CYS A 35 30.00 -45.01 -21.89
C CYS A 35 28.66 -45.75 -21.85
N ALA A 36 27.54 -45.03 -22.09
CA ALA A 36 26.47 -45.51 -22.95
C ALA A 36 25.67 -44.33 -23.54
N SER A 37 25.85 -44.15 -24.82
CA SER A 37 25.15 -43.25 -25.73
C SER A 37 23.75 -43.74 -26.04
N SER A 38 22.78 -42.83 -26.09
CA SER A 38 21.58 -43.00 -26.92
C SER A 38 21.19 -41.63 -27.49
N SER A 39 21.60 -41.43 -28.73
CA SER A 39 21.21 -40.34 -29.61
C SER A 39 19.85 -40.66 -30.24
N VAL A 40 18.88 -39.80 -30.11
CA VAL A 40 17.70 -39.77 -30.97
C VAL A 40 17.77 -38.52 -31.82
N SER A 41 18.07 -38.71 -33.08
CA SER A 41 18.01 -37.72 -34.13
C SER A 41 16.58 -37.59 -34.63
N VAL A 42 16.06 -36.37 -34.68
CA VAL A 42 14.85 -36.03 -35.44
C VAL A 42 15.26 -35.17 -36.62
N SER A 43 15.08 -35.71 -37.81
CA SER A 43 15.36 -35.10 -39.10
C SER A 43 14.35 -33.99 -39.41
N SER A 44 14.89 -32.87 -39.88
CA SER A 44 14.17 -31.77 -40.52
C SER A 44 13.87 -32.16 -41.99
N ALA A 45 12.61 -32.05 -42.39
CA ALA A 45 12.23 -32.02 -43.80
C ALA A 45 11.73 -30.60 -44.13
N SER A 46 12.49 -29.93 -44.98
CA SER A 46 12.12 -28.70 -45.66
C SER A 46 11.35 -29.03 -46.94
N THR A 47 10.19 -28.40 -47.14
CA THR A 47 9.61 -28.20 -48.46
C THR A 47 9.32 -26.72 -48.61
N GLY A 48 10.10 -26.11 -49.49
CA GLY A 48 9.91 -24.77 -49.96
C GLY A 48 8.79 -24.68 -51.00
N GLN A 49 8.04 -23.60 -50.94
CA GLN A 49 7.39 -23.07 -52.13
C GLN A 49 7.51 -21.55 -52.11
N THR A 50 8.21 -21.07 -53.12
CA THR A 50 8.29 -19.68 -53.58
C THR A 50 7.05 -19.33 -54.37
N VAL A 51 6.41 -18.19 -54.08
CA VAL A 51 5.56 -17.47 -55.04
C VAL A 51 5.81 -15.97 -54.88
N SER A 52 6.46 -15.48 -55.88
CA SER A 52 6.42 -14.24 -56.66
C SER A 52 5.67 -13.03 -56.14
N SER A 53 6.42 -11.96 -56.12
CA SER A 53 6.05 -10.55 -56.05
C SER A 53 5.38 -10.03 -57.32
N ALA A 54 4.42 -9.10 -57.19
CA ALA A 54 4.39 -7.81 -57.92
C ALA A 54 3.10 -7.01 -57.62
N PRO A 55 3.12 -5.69 -57.86
CA PRO A 55 2.37 -4.68 -57.12
C PRO A 55 1.11 -4.20 -57.85
N SER A 56 0.18 -3.63 -57.11
CA SER A 56 -0.96 -2.89 -57.70
C SER A 56 -1.21 -1.61 -56.92
N THR A 57 -0.87 -0.56 -57.58
CA THR A 57 -1.39 0.79 -57.77
C THR A 57 -2.65 1.21 -56.98
N VAL A 58 -2.50 2.35 -56.37
CA VAL A 58 -3.52 3.29 -55.89
C VAL A 58 -4.33 3.87 -57.03
N PRO A 59 -5.61 4.22 -56.87
CA PRO A 59 -6.02 5.56 -57.25
C PRO A 59 -6.66 6.34 -56.14
N ASP A 60 -6.18 7.57 -56.10
CA ASP A 60 -6.66 8.76 -55.44
C ASP A 60 -8.03 9.22 -56.07
N THR A 61 -9.02 9.51 -55.23
CA THR A 61 -10.12 10.40 -55.65
C THR A 61 -10.55 11.27 -54.49
N SER A 62 -10.32 12.54 -54.69
CA SER A 62 -10.69 13.72 -53.93
C SER A 62 -12.18 13.99 -53.85
N GLY A 63 -12.68 14.37 -52.67
CA GLY A 63 -13.62 15.37 -52.24
C GLY A 63 -15.10 15.32 -52.70
N PRO A 64 -16.00 16.16 -52.19
CA PRO A 64 -15.86 17.16 -51.14
C PRO A 64 -16.96 17.12 -50.02
N ALA A 65 -16.78 18.02 -49.06
CA ALA A 65 -17.62 18.47 -47.96
C ALA A 65 -19.16 18.33 -48.02
N GLY A 66 -19.72 17.82 -46.93
CA GLY A 66 -21.14 17.95 -46.59
C GLY A 66 -21.31 18.46 -45.15
N ARG A 67 -21.55 19.76 -45.06
CA ARG A 67 -21.87 20.51 -43.84
C ARG A 67 -23.37 20.31 -43.55
N SER A 68 -23.74 19.71 -42.44
CA SER A 68 -25.13 19.63 -41.99
C SER A 68 -25.32 20.53 -40.76
N THR A 69 -25.99 21.64 -41.02
CA THR A 69 -26.50 22.60 -40.04
C THR A 69 -27.83 22.09 -39.49
N VAL A 70 -27.94 21.93 -38.18
CA VAL A 70 -29.24 21.72 -37.53
C VAL A 70 -29.76 23.05 -37.01
N THR A 71 -30.87 23.41 -37.53
CA THR A 71 -31.63 24.65 -37.35
C THR A 71 -32.31 24.66 -35.97
N ARG A 72 -32.18 25.77 -35.29
CA ARG A 72 -32.90 26.16 -34.07
C ARG A 72 -34.29 26.66 -34.44
N ALA A 73 -35.33 26.02 -33.96
CA ALA A 73 -36.70 26.54 -34.07
C ALA A 73 -37.05 27.39 -32.83
N ALA A 74 -37.33 28.65 -33.08
CA ALA A 74 -37.92 29.55 -32.12
C ALA A 74 -39.45 29.48 -32.25
N VAL A 75 -40.13 29.35 -31.11
CA VAL A 75 -41.58 29.56 -31.05
C VAL A 75 -41.86 30.77 -30.18
N THR A 76 -42.35 31.80 -30.82
CA THR A 76 -42.97 32.95 -30.17
C THR A 76 -44.45 32.71 -30.02
N THR A 77 -45.03 32.96 -28.85
CA THR A 77 -46.43 33.35 -28.73
C THR A 77 -46.61 34.38 -27.61
N ALA A 78 -47.41 35.35 -27.93
CA ALA A 78 -47.70 36.55 -27.19
C ALA A 78 -48.74 36.36 -26.06
N GLY A 79 -48.57 37.04 -25.01
CA GLY A 79 -49.25 38.00 -24.27
C GLY A 79 -50.70 37.76 -23.77
N SER A 80 -50.86 37.89 -22.48
CA SER A 80 -51.93 38.74 -21.93
C SER A 80 -51.67 39.01 -20.46
N GLY A 81 -51.91 40.24 -20.02
CA GLY A 81 -51.54 40.74 -18.69
C GLY A 81 -52.53 40.34 -17.60
N GLY A 82 -52.02 40.37 -16.41
CA GLY A 82 -52.76 40.29 -15.18
C GLY A 82 -51.90 40.83 -14.05
N LYS A 83 -52.20 42.04 -13.59
CA LYS A 83 -51.65 42.62 -12.34
C LYS A 83 -52.17 41.83 -11.15
N SER A 84 -51.28 41.42 -10.26
CA SER A 84 -51.62 41.22 -8.85
C SER A 84 -50.40 41.44 -8.00
N THR A 85 -50.67 42.10 -6.91
CA THR A 85 -49.91 42.77 -5.91
C THR A 85 -48.93 41.91 -5.12
N ALA A 86 -47.88 42.57 -4.67
CA ALA A 86 -46.78 42.12 -3.80
C ALA A 86 -47.23 41.43 -2.50
N GLY A 87 -46.52 40.34 -2.23
CA GLY A 87 -46.42 39.76 -0.91
C GLY A 87 -45.01 39.10 -0.80
N SER A 88 -44.04 39.89 -0.37
CA SER A 88 -42.68 39.38 -0.05
C SER A 88 -42.74 38.66 1.28
N THR A 89 -42.77 37.35 1.28
CA THR A 89 -42.43 36.51 2.42
C THR A 89 -41.12 35.77 2.09
N THR A 90 -40.03 36.36 2.53
CA THR A 90 -38.74 35.67 2.63
C THR A 90 -38.86 34.52 3.61
N ALA A 91 -38.99 33.31 3.15
CA ALA A 91 -38.74 32.10 3.95
C ALA A 91 -37.25 31.98 4.27
N PRO A 92 -36.85 31.73 5.52
CA PRO A 92 -35.47 31.48 5.82
C PRO A 92 -35.07 30.15 5.17
N SER A 93 -34.09 30.19 4.25
CA SER A 93 -33.37 29.03 3.74
C SER A 93 -32.64 28.40 4.93
N SER A 94 -33.23 27.38 5.53
CA SER A 94 -32.50 26.50 6.47
C SER A 94 -31.52 25.68 5.66
N SER A 95 -30.31 26.17 5.53
CA SER A 95 -29.17 25.32 5.15
C SER A 95 -29.09 24.21 6.22
N LYS A 96 -29.46 22.98 5.87
CA LYS A 96 -29.18 21.81 6.69
C LYS A 96 -27.66 21.69 6.73
N THR A 97 -27.05 22.23 7.77
CA THR A 97 -25.65 21.95 8.11
C THR A 97 -25.53 20.45 8.27
N ALA A 98 -24.64 19.82 7.50
CA ALA A 98 -24.35 18.41 7.68
C ALA A 98 -23.98 18.18 9.16
N PRO A 99 -24.40 17.06 9.79
CA PRO A 99 -24.08 16.79 11.17
C PRO A 99 -22.55 16.80 11.33
N ALA A 100 -22.07 17.47 12.37
CA ALA A 100 -20.65 17.51 12.71
C ALA A 100 -20.13 16.06 12.82
N PRO A 101 -18.93 15.74 12.31
CA PRO A 101 -18.38 14.40 12.39
C PRO A 101 -18.27 13.98 13.87
N ALA A 102 -18.54 12.70 14.15
CA ALA A 102 -18.34 12.15 15.48
C ALA A 102 -16.88 12.40 15.92
N GLN A 103 -16.70 12.78 17.19
CA GLN A 103 -15.40 13.13 17.75
C GLN A 103 -14.94 12.09 18.76
N SER A 104 -13.62 11.88 18.84
CA SER A 104 -12.96 11.09 19.87
C SER A 104 -12.90 11.86 21.22
N GLN A 105 -12.59 11.14 22.29
CA GLN A 105 -12.18 11.78 23.55
C GLN A 105 -10.71 12.23 23.51
N ASN A 106 -9.91 11.67 22.61
CA ASN A 106 -8.51 12.00 22.40
C ASN A 106 -8.38 13.18 21.42
N THR A 107 -7.30 13.94 21.55
CA THR A 107 -6.95 15.00 20.60
C THR A 107 -6.15 14.48 19.41
N VAL A 108 -5.55 13.30 19.55
CA VAL A 108 -4.77 12.58 18.52
C VAL A 108 -5.19 11.11 18.51
N GLU A 109 -5.43 10.56 17.33
CA GLU A 109 -5.69 9.15 17.10
C GLU A 109 -4.61 8.57 16.17
N LEU A 110 -4.13 7.36 16.50
CA LEU A 110 -3.11 6.64 15.75
C LEU A 110 -3.74 5.37 15.14
N ILE A 111 -3.63 5.20 13.83
CA ILE A 111 -4.19 4.08 13.07
C ILE A 111 -3.04 3.35 12.41
N GLY A 112 -2.90 2.04 12.67
CA GLY A 112 -1.74 1.25 12.27
C GLY A 112 -0.88 0.86 13.46
N ARG A 113 0.38 0.52 13.19
CA ARG A 113 1.34 0.07 14.23
C ARG A 113 2.28 1.19 14.64
N PHE A 114 2.15 1.63 15.89
CA PHE A 114 2.95 2.67 16.50
C PHE A 114 3.61 2.15 17.77
N TYR A 115 4.92 2.32 17.88
CA TYR A 115 5.69 2.01 19.08
C TYR A 115 5.82 3.25 19.96
N GLU A 116 5.21 3.24 21.13
CA GLU A 116 5.33 4.32 22.10
C GLU A 116 6.69 4.27 22.81
N LYS A 117 7.47 5.33 22.66
CA LYS A 117 8.75 5.51 23.38
C LYS A 117 8.59 6.12 24.77
N GLY A 118 7.41 6.65 25.05
CA GLY A 118 7.06 7.38 26.27
C GLY A 118 6.69 8.84 26.02
N ALA A 119 5.94 9.42 26.95
CA ALA A 119 5.53 10.83 26.94
C ALA A 119 4.83 11.29 25.63
N GLY A 120 4.06 10.43 24.98
CA GLY A 120 3.34 10.77 23.75
C GLY A 120 4.21 10.81 22.49
N VAL A 121 5.40 10.22 22.54
CA VAL A 121 6.32 10.09 21.40
C VAL A 121 6.17 8.69 20.80
N TYR A 122 5.91 8.62 19.49
CA TYR A 122 5.58 7.37 18.80
C TYR A 122 6.48 7.15 17.57
N GLN A 123 7.04 5.94 17.43
CA GLN A 123 7.74 5.52 16.21
C GLN A 123 6.83 4.68 15.31
N PHE A 124 6.95 4.86 14.00
CA PHE A 124 6.19 4.13 12.99
C PHE A 124 6.97 4.00 11.68
N GLU A 125 6.67 2.95 10.92
CA GLU A 125 7.37 2.63 9.66
C GLU A 125 6.43 2.11 8.58
N TRP A 126 5.35 1.42 8.95
CA TRP A 126 4.50 0.68 8.02
C TRP A 126 3.70 1.59 7.10
N SER A 127 3.49 1.12 5.85
CA SER A 127 2.62 1.74 4.86
C SER A 127 1.25 2.07 5.45
N GLY A 128 0.67 3.20 5.12
CA GLY A 128 -0.67 3.58 5.56
C GLY A 128 -0.79 3.95 7.05
N SER A 129 0.30 3.89 7.85
CA SER A 129 0.28 4.38 9.23
C SER A 129 -0.22 5.82 9.28
N THR A 130 -1.27 6.06 10.05
CA THR A 130 -2.01 7.34 10.01
C THR A 130 -2.08 7.98 11.39
N ILE A 131 -1.84 9.29 11.42
CA ILE A 131 -2.01 10.17 12.57
C ILE A 131 -3.17 11.11 12.25
N SER A 132 -4.22 11.10 13.07
CA SER A 132 -5.39 11.97 12.92
C SER A 132 -5.54 12.84 14.16
N ALA A 133 -5.81 14.14 13.98
CA ALA A 133 -5.97 15.06 15.09
C ALA A 133 -7.06 16.10 14.82
N GLY A 134 -7.61 16.66 15.92
CA GLY A 134 -8.45 17.85 15.90
C GLY A 134 -7.72 19.05 16.52
N PHE A 135 -8.01 20.25 16.05
CA PHE A 135 -7.48 21.48 16.60
C PHE A 135 -8.42 22.66 16.38
N ILE A 136 -8.23 23.71 17.19
CA ILE A 136 -8.88 25.02 17.03
C ILE A 136 -7.79 26.04 16.75
N GLY A 137 -7.94 26.84 15.69
CA GLY A 137 -6.99 27.87 15.28
C GLY A 137 -6.88 28.00 13.77
N THR A 138 -5.91 28.78 13.31
CA THR A 138 -5.75 29.13 11.89
C THR A 138 -4.60 28.40 11.19
N GLY A 139 -3.91 27.49 11.92
CA GLY A 139 -2.79 26.73 11.35
C GLY A 139 -2.29 25.64 12.27
N ILE A 140 -1.53 24.70 11.68
CA ILE A 140 -0.96 23.55 12.39
C ILE A 140 0.34 23.13 11.72
N ALA A 141 1.29 22.67 12.53
CA ALA A 141 2.49 21.96 12.06
C ALA A 141 2.64 20.63 12.80
N ILE A 142 3.28 19.65 12.16
CA ILE A 142 3.64 18.37 12.79
C ILE A 142 5.13 18.37 13.15
N LYS A 143 5.45 17.72 14.27
CA LYS A 143 6.83 17.45 14.67
C LYS A 143 7.14 15.99 14.35
N LEU A 144 7.98 15.79 13.34
CA LEU A 144 8.44 14.48 12.88
C LEU A 144 9.96 14.44 12.86
N ARG A 145 10.53 13.38 13.39
CA ARG A 145 11.95 13.12 13.31
C ARG A 145 12.18 11.81 12.55
N MET A 146 13.11 11.81 11.62
CA MET A 146 13.60 10.60 10.98
C MET A 146 14.61 9.94 11.92
N THR A 147 14.31 8.74 12.42
CA THR A 147 15.17 8.02 13.38
C THR A 147 16.05 6.96 12.72
N LEU A 148 15.56 6.39 11.62
CA LEU A 148 16.33 5.58 10.70
C LEU A 148 15.96 6.04 9.30
N PRO A 149 16.89 6.60 8.54
CA PRO A 149 16.61 7.12 7.20
C PRO A 149 16.26 5.98 6.24
N SER A 150 15.62 6.34 5.13
CA SER A 150 15.51 5.49 3.96
C SER A 150 16.91 5.16 3.42
N PRO A 151 17.08 4.06 2.67
CA PRO A 151 18.35 3.78 2.01
C PRO A 151 18.87 4.97 1.20
N ASP A 152 20.19 5.13 1.15
CA ASP A 152 20.85 6.27 0.47
C ASP A 152 20.40 6.46 -0.99
N ILE A 153 20.02 5.37 -1.67
CA ILE A 153 19.48 5.41 -3.04
C ILE A 153 18.20 6.26 -3.17
N HIS A 154 17.54 6.56 -2.07
CA HIS A 154 16.33 7.40 -2.01
C HIS A 154 16.61 8.80 -1.43
N GLY A 155 17.89 9.16 -1.26
CA GLY A 155 18.30 10.50 -0.85
C GLY A 155 17.91 10.90 0.57
N GLY A 156 17.70 9.93 1.48
CA GLY A 156 17.32 10.22 2.87
C GLY A 156 15.98 10.93 3.01
N LEU A 157 15.02 10.64 2.14
CA LEU A 157 13.70 11.27 2.09
C LEU A 157 12.61 10.28 2.46
N ASP A 158 11.47 10.79 2.90
CA ASP A 158 10.22 10.05 3.07
C ASP A 158 9.01 10.91 2.71
N TYR A 159 7.87 10.30 2.50
CA TYR A 159 6.69 10.98 1.98
C TYR A 159 5.43 10.58 2.76
N LEU A 160 4.61 11.60 3.09
CA LEU A 160 3.32 11.41 3.73
C LEU A 160 2.24 12.18 2.97
N ASN A 161 1.01 11.68 3.00
CA ASN A 161 -0.17 12.41 2.57
C ASN A 161 -0.73 13.22 3.76
N VAL A 162 -1.06 14.48 3.51
CA VAL A 162 -1.68 15.37 4.50
C VAL A 162 -3.01 15.87 3.96
N SER A 163 -4.09 15.63 4.70
CA SER A 163 -5.43 16.17 4.42
C SER A 163 -5.89 17.03 5.58
N ILE A 164 -6.40 18.21 5.26
CA ILE A 164 -7.06 19.13 6.21
C ILE A 164 -8.55 19.09 5.92
N ASP A 165 -9.37 18.91 6.96
CA ASP A 165 -10.84 18.89 6.90
C ASP A 165 -11.43 17.92 5.86
N GLY A 166 -10.73 16.79 5.64
CA GLY A 166 -11.13 15.81 4.64
C GLY A 166 -10.95 16.26 3.18
N GLY A 167 -10.25 17.37 2.95
CA GLY A 167 -9.91 17.82 1.60
C GLY A 167 -8.89 16.91 0.89
N ALA A 168 -8.66 17.19 -0.38
CA ALA A 168 -7.68 16.46 -1.19
C ALA A 168 -6.31 16.46 -0.52
N PRO A 169 -5.62 15.30 -0.46
CA PRO A 169 -4.32 15.23 0.21
C PRO A 169 -3.23 15.97 -0.57
N THR A 170 -2.33 16.62 0.16
CA THR A 170 -1.07 17.16 -0.33
C THR A 170 0.08 16.27 0.14
N VAL A 171 1.19 16.25 -0.62
CA VAL A 171 2.36 15.45 -0.27
C VAL A 171 3.30 16.24 0.63
N LEU A 172 3.56 15.72 1.81
CA LEU A 172 4.60 16.19 2.72
C LEU A 172 5.87 15.39 2.49
N LYS A 173 6.95 16.10 2.10
CA LYS A 173 8.30 15.56 1.99
C LYS A 173 9.03 15.73 3.32
N VAL A 174 9.51 14.63 3.87
CA VAL A 174 10.25 14.57 5.15
C VAL A 174 11.70 14.26 4.91
N ASN A 175 12.61 14.88 5.64
CA ASN A 175 14.05 14.70 5.57
C ASN A 175 14.69 14.63 6.97
N GLU A 176 15.97 14.26 7.04
CA GLU A 176 16.69 14.08 8.30
C GLU A 176 16.93 15.38 9.08
N ASN A 177 17.00 16.52 8.38
CA ASN A 177 17.45 17.78 8.94
C ASN A 177 16.31 18.65 9.47
N THR A 178 15.07 18.30 9.16
CA THR A 178 13.88 19.05 9.54
C THR A 178 13.07 18.28 10.57
N VAL A 179 12.62 18.96 11.62
CA VAL A 179 11.77 18.34 12.66
C VAL A 179 10.37 18.92 12.65
N ARG A 180 10.20 20.18 12.28
CA ARG A 180 8.90 20.87 12.27
C ARG A 180 8.46 21.13 10.83
N TYR A 181 7.30 20.57 10.47
CA TYR A 181 6.72 20.69 9.13
C TYR A 181 5.37 21.41 9.21
N PRO A 182 5.24 22.63 8.61
CA PRO A 182 3.95 23.27 8.47
C PRO A 182 3.00 22.42 7.62
N LEU A 183 1.78 22.20 8.10
CA LEU A 183 0.74 21.42 7.37
C LEU A 183 -0.34 22.33 6.82
N ALA A 184 -0.71 23.38 7.56
CA ALA A 184 -1.66 24.39 7.14
C ALA A 184 -1.37 25.73 7.82
N ALA A 185 -1.72 26.83 7.15
CA ALA A 185 -1.70 28.19 7.68
C ALA A 185 -2.78 29.03 7.00
N GLY A 186 -3.28 30.05 7.70
CA GLY A 186 -4.29 30.96 7.17
C GLY A 186 -5.68 30.36 7.01
N LEU A 187 -5.98 29.26 7.74
CA LEU A 187 -7.33 28.70 7.82
C LEU A 187 -8.25 29.71 8.52
N PRO A 188 -9.58 29.67 8.28
CA PRO A 188 -10.54 30.37 9.12
C PRO A 188 -10.35 30.00 10.59
N ASP A 189 -10.55 30.93 11.51
CA ASP A 189 -10.48 30.56 12.93
C ASP A 189 -11.65 29.66 13.31
N GLY A 190 -11.33 28.49 13.85
CA GLY A 190 -12.35 27.49 14.17
C GLY A 190 -11.80 26.09 14.39
N TYR A 191 -12.70 25.13 14.50
CA TYR A 191 -12.36 23.72 14.58
C TYR A 191 -11.96 23.16 13.22
N HIS A 192 -10.82 22.49 13.20
CA HIS A 192 -10.27 21.81 12.02
C HIS A 192 -9.80 20.42 12.36
N THR A 193 -9.65 19.59 11.34
CA THR A 193 -9.08 18.24 11.42
C THR A 193 -7.86 18.12 10.53
N VAL A 194 -6.91 17.31 10.95
CA VAL A 194 -5.75 16.93 10.15
C VAL A 194 -5.60 15.43 10.14
N ARG A 195 -5.30 14.88 8.97
CA ARG A 195 -4.94 13.48 8.77
C ARG A 195 -3.60 13.40 8.05
N VAL A 196 -2.63 12.71 8.65
CA VAL A 196 -1.29 12.49 8.10
C VAL A 196 -1.07 11.00 7.94
N THR A 197 -0.88 10.53 6.70
CA THR A 197 -0.76 9.09 6.36
C THR A 197 0.57 8.82 5.66
N LYS A 198 1.35 7.85 6.17
CA LYS A 198 2.61 7.43 5.56
C LYS A 198 2.33 6.77 4.21
N ARG A 199 3.00 7.27 3.16
CA ARG A 199 2.87 6.78 1.78
C ARG A 199 3.68 5.51 1.56
N THR A 200 4.88 5.48 2.11
CA THR A 200 5.97 4.56 1.78
C THR A 200 5.99 3.35 2.71
N GLU A 201 6.52 2.25 2.21
CA GLU A 201 6.70 1.03 3.00
C GLU A 201 7.86 1.12 4.01
N ALA A 202 7.96 0.12 4.89
CA ALA A 202 8.98 0.08 5.93
C ALA A 202 10.38 -0.28 5.39
N GLN A 203 10.46 -1.00 4.27
CA GLN A 203 11.74 -1.46 3.70
C GLN A 203 12.50 -0.33 3.02
N PHE A 204 11.84 0.39 2.14
CA PHE A 204 12.45 1.47 1.35
C PHE A 204 12.26 2.84 1.98
N GLY A 205 11.20 3.05 2.76
CA GLY A 205 10.97 4.28 3.50
C GLY A 205 11.78 4.38 4.78
N SER A 206 11.52 5.45 5.52
CA SER A 206 12.19 5.75 6.79
C SER A 206 11.41 5.23 7.99
N GLN A 207 12.12 5.05 9.11
CA GLN A 207 11.46 5.03 10.40
C GLN A 207 11.26 6.45 10.88
N LEU A 208 10.01 6.83 11.09
CA LEU A 208 9.63 8.15 11.56
C LEU A 208 9.24 8.11 13.05
N GLN A 209 9.48 9.23 13.74
CA GLN A 209 9.07 9.47 15.11
C GLN A 209 8.16 10.69 15.15
N PHE A 210 6.93 10.52 15.58
CA PHE A 210 5.97 11.57 15.85
C PHE A 210 6.20 12.12 17.26
N GLU A 211 6.39 13.43 17.36
CA GLU A 211 6.65 14.16 18.62
C GLU A 211 5.54 15.16 18.96
N GLY A 212 4.37 15.02 18.30
CA GLY A 212 3.20 15.86 18.53
C GLY A 212 3.00 16.92 17.45
N PHE A 213 2.00 17.77 17.68
CA PHE A 213 1.67 18.90 16.82
C PHE A 213 2.07 20.24 17.49
N ASP A 214 2.29 21.24 16.65
CA ASP A 214 2.42 22.64 17.01
C ASP A 214 1.24 23.40 16.39
N TYR A 215 0.41 23.96 17.23
CA TYR A 215 -0.86 24.58 16.85
C TYR A 215 -0.74 26.07 16.54
N GLY A 216 0.49 26.65 16.57
CA GLY A 216 0.76 28.02 16.12
C GLY A 216 -0.07 29.12 16.82
N GLY A 217 -0.34 28.97 18.12
CA GLY A 217 -1.20 29.89 18.89
C GLY A 217 -2.64 29.41 19.05
N GLY A 218 -3.05 28.36 18.30
CA GLY A 218 -4.28 27.62 18.54
C GLY A 218 -4.14 26.59 19.67
N LYS A 219 -5.04 25.62 19.73
CA LYS A 219 -5.05 24.57 20.76
C LYS A 219 -5.53 23.23 20.23
N PRO A 220 -5.13 22.11 20.87
CA PRO A 220 -5.69 20.80 20.54
C PRO A 220 -7.20 20.77 20.80
N ALA A 221 -7.90 20.00 20.00
CA ALA A 221 -9.33 19.70 20.12
C ALA A 221 -9.56 18.20 19.87
N PRO A 222 -10.74 17.65 20.19
CA PRO A 222 -11.05 16.26 19.96
C PRO A 222 -10.79 15.86 18.50
N ALA A 223 -10.06 14.76 18.29
CA ALA A 223 -9.86 14.19 16.97
C ALA A 223 -11.16 13.62 16.38
N PRO A 224 -11.27 13.39 15.07
CA PRO A 224 -12.33 12.56 14.49
C PRO A 224 -12.39 11.20 15.20
N ALA A 225 -13.60 10.71 15.46
CA ALA A 225 -13.76 9.41 16.09
C ALA A 225 -13.16 8.28 15.23
N ARG A 226 -12.61 7.26 15.92
CA ARG A 226 -12.15 6.03 15.27
C ARG A 226 -13.31 5.33 14.57
N LYS A 227 -13.03 4.75 13.44
CA LYS A 227 -13.99 3.88 12.74
C LYS A 227 -14.17 2.58 13.54
N THR A 228 -15.35 2.00 13.50
CA THR A 228 -15.64 0.75 14.23
C THR A 228 -15.20 -0.49 13.46
N ARG A 229 -15.21 -0.42 12.12
CA ARG A 229 -14.75 -1.50 11.25
C ARG A 229 -13.23 -1.42 11.06
N ARG A 230 -12.57 -2.57 11.04
CA ARG A 230 -11.11 -2.65 10.91
C ARG A 230 -10.70 -3.76 9.97
N ILE A 231 -9.77 -3.43 9.06
CA ILE A 231 -9.14 -4.34 8.10
C ILE A 231 -7.64 -4.33 8.37
N GLU A 232 -7.02 -5.51 8.38
CA GLU A 232 -5.57 -5.65 8.41
C GLU A 232 -5.09 -6.38 7.16
N VAL A 233 -4.03 -5.87 6.49
CA VAL A 233 -3.50 -6.41 5.26
C VAL A 233 -2.07 -6.89 5.48
N TYR A 234 -1.80 -8.13 5.12
CA TYR A 234 -0.46 -8.71 5.04
C TYR A 234 -0.14 -8.98 3.58
N GLY A 235 0.88 -8.31 3.05
CA GLY A 235 1.17 -8.37 1.63
C GLY A 235 2.61 -8.04 1.26
N ASP A 236 2.82 -7.96 -0.03
CA ASP A 236 4.07 -7.59 -0.67
C ASP A 236 4.00 -6.18 -1.29
N SER A 237 4.79 -5.92 -2.34
CA SER A 237 4.84 -4.65 -3.06
C SER A 237 3.47 -4.16 -3.55
N ILE A 238 2.59 -5.07 -3.97
CA ILE A 238 1.23 -4.73 -4.41
C ILE A 238 0.45 -4.09 -3.26
N SER A 239 0.57 -4.64 -2.06
CA SER A 239 -0.13 -4.10 -0.88
C SER A 239 0.55 -2.86 -0.28
N ALA A 240 1.86 -2.69 -0.51
CA ALA A 240 2.60 -1.48 -0.11
C ALA A 240 2.26 -0.27 -0.97
N GLY A 241 1.98 -0.49 -2.25
CA GLY A 241 1.72 0.57 -3.24
C GLY A 241 2.95 0.96 -4.05
N TYR A 242 3.89 0.01 -4.21
CA TYR A 242 5.11 0.18 -4.98
C TYR A 242 4.84 0.81 -6.35
N GLY A 243 5.41 2.00 -6.59
CA GLY A 243 5.35 2.69 -7.88
C GLY A 243 3.95 2.91 -8.45
N ASN A 244 2.91 2.95 -7.63
CA ASN A 244 1.53 3.01 -8.12
C ASN A 244 1.12 4.40 -8.67
N GLU A 245 1.91 5.43 -8.45
CA GLU A 245 1.81 6.74 -9.11
C GLU A 245 2.87 6.92 -10.22
N GLY A 246 3.76 5.93 -10.41
CA GLY A 246 4.77 5.92 -11.47
C GLY A 246 4.22 5.36 -12.78
N THR A 247 4.87 5.76 -13.87
CA THR A 247 4.54 5.27 -15.23
C THR A 247 5.78 4.77 -15.99
N ALA A 248 6.98 5.04 -15.46
CA ALA A 248 8.25 4.65 -16.06
C ALA A 248 8.87 3.46 -15.34
N PRO A 249 9.72 2.67 -16.01
CA PRO A 249 10.53 1.67 -15.34
C PRO A 249 11.44 2.28 -14.27
N GLY A 250 11.63 1.53 -13.18
CA GLY A 250 12.46 1.93 -12.05
C GLY A 250 11.66 2.56 -10.92
N PHE A 251 11.84 2.01 -9.73
CA PHE A 251 11.18 2.46 -8.50
C PHE A 251 11.68 3.83 -8.07
N ARG A 252 10.75 4.71 -7.75
CA ARG A 252 10.99 5.98 -7.06
C ARG A 252 10.12 6.07 -5.83
N LEU A 253 10.73 6.39 -4.69
CA LEU A 253 10.03 6.39 -3.39
C LEU A 253 8.88 7.41 -3.34
N GLU A 254 8.98 8.54 -4.06
CA GLU A 254 7.91 9.52 -4.18
C GLU A 254 6.68 9.04 -4.94
N GLU A 255 6.84 8.00 -5.77
CA GLU A 255 5.75 7.39 -6.56
C GLU A 255 5.04 6.25 -5.82
N GLU A 256 5.51 5.89 -4.63
CA GLU A 256 4.83 4.94 -3.76
C GLU A 256 3.75 5.64 -2.95
N ASN A 257 2.52 5.10 -2.96
CA ASN A 257 1.40 5.70 -2.24
C ASN A 257 0.46 4.66 -1.65
N ALA A 258 0.70 4.31 -0.39
CA ALA A 258 -0.13 3.36 0.35
C ALA A 258 -1.62 3.74 0.38
N SER A 259 -1.94 5.05 0.41
CA SER A 259 -3.34 5.50 0.45
C SER A 259 -4.13 5.15 -0.81
N LEU A 260 -3.45 4.84 -1.92
CA LEU A 260 -4.05 4.45 -3.19
C LEU A 260 -4.01 2.94 -3.43
N THR A 261 -3.63 2.13 -2.44
CA THR A 261 -3.65 0.68 -2.56
C THR A 261 -5.07 0.12 -2.44
N TYR A 262 -5.29 -1.03 -3.05
CA TYR A 262 -6.60 -1.71 -3.05
C TYR A 262 -7.16 -1.91 -1.64
N GLY A 263 -6.30 -2.24 -0.66
CA GLY A 263 -6.71 -2.47 0.73
C GLY A 263 -7.14 -1.18 1.44
N MET A 264 -6.38 -0.10 1.26
CA MET A 264 -6.71 1.22 1.84
C MET A 264 -7.97 1.81 1.20
N LEU A 265 -8.09 1.74 -0.13
CA LEU A 265 -9.26 2.23 -0.86
C LEU A 265 -10.53 1.44 -0.51
N ALA A 266 -10.45 0.10 -0.42
CA ALA A 266 -11.58 -0.72 0.01
C ALA A 266 -12.01 -0.40 1.45
N ALA A 267 -11.03 -0.21 2.36
CA ALA A 267 -11.32 0.19 3.74
C ALA A 267 -12.03 1.55 3.81
N ASP A 268 -11.59 2.54 3.03
CA ASP A 268 -12.29 3.83 2.97
C ASP A 268 -13.71 3.71 2.43
N ALA A 269 -13.93 2.94 1.36
CA ALA A 269 -15.25 2.68 0.78
C ALA A 269 -16.20 1.93 1.74
N LEU A 270 -15.65 1.16 2.68
CA LEU A 270 -16.37 0.39 3.70
C LEU A 270 -16.51 1.14 5.03
N ASN A 271 -16.03 2.39 5.10
CA ASN A 271 -15.92 3.15 6.34
C ASN A 271 -15.18 2.34 7.43
N ALA A 272 -14.06 1.70 7.06
CA ALA A 272 -13.19 0.92 7.93
C ALA A 272 -11.82 1.61 8.10
N GLU A 273 -11.12 1.31 9.18
CA GLU A 273 -9.69 1.59 9.34
C GLU A 273 -8.89 0.48 8.69
N CYS A 274 -7.72 0.83 8.13
CA CYS A 274 -6.82 -0.15 7.53
C CYS A 274 -5.44 -0.10 8.19
N THR A 275 -4.89 -1.27 8.52
CA THR A 275 -3.50 -1.45 8.92
C THR A 275 -2.82 -2.30 7.86
N VAL A 276 -1.70 -1.83 7.32
CA VAL A 276 -0.96 -2.51 6.25
C VAL A 276 0.41 -2.94 6.75
N ILE A 277 0.70 -4.22 6.61
CA ILE A 277 2.01 -4.85 6.90
C ILE A 277 2.47 -5.48 5.60
N ALA A 278 3.16 -4.70 4.81
CA ALA A 278 3.56 -5.07 3.46
C ALA A 278 5.03 -4.72 3.20
N LEU A 279 5.72 -5.57 2.45
CA LEU A 279 7.14 -5.46 2.15
C LEU A 279 7.40 -5.91 0.72
N SER A 280 7.92 -5.03 -0.10
CA SER A 280 8.30 -5.32 -1.50
C SER A 280 9.33 -6.43 -1.58
N GLY A 281 9.14 -7.32 -2.54
CA GLY A 281 10.04 -8.46 -2.74
C GLY A 281 9.92 -9.59 -1.71
N HIS A 282 9.04 -9.46 -0.69
CA HIS A 282 8.88 -10.50 0.33
C HIS A 282 7.72 -11.44 -0.01
N GLY A 283 7.98 -12.75 0.05
CA GLY A 283 6.96 -13.78 -0.16
C GLY A 283 6.39 -14.33 1.15
N CYS A 284 5.62 -15.39 1.00
CA CYS A 284 5.14 -16.21 2.12
C CYS A 284 6.18 -17.21 2.60
N PHE A 285 6.92 -17.84 1.68
CA PHE A 285 7.95 -18.85 1.91
C PHE A 285 9.35 -18.34 1.62
N VAL A 286 9.52 -17.58 0.53
CA VAL A 286 10.82 -17.03 0.11
C VAL A 286 10.68 -15.61 -0.41
N SER A 287 11.65 -14.75 -0.16
CA SER A 287 11.75 -13.42 -0.76
C SER A 287 12.51 -13.46 -2.10
N LEU A 288 12.43 -12.38 -2.90
CA LEU A 288 13.21 -12.25 -4.14
C LEU A 288 14.72 -12.30 -3.93
N SER A 289 15.21 -12.02 -2.71
CA SER A 289 16.63 -12.20 -2.35
C SER A 289 17.02 -13.67 -2.14
N GLY A 290 16.09 -14.61 -2.24
CA GLY A 290 16.28 -16.02 -1.88
C GLY A 290 16.21 -16.32 -0.38
N SER A 291 15.97 -15.31 0.45
CA SER A 291 15.87 -15.49 1.91
C SER A 291 14.56 -16.15 2.31
N LYS A 292 14.63 -17.17 3.16
CA LYS A 292 13.49 -17.82 3.83
C LYS A 292 13.25 -17.28 5.24
N THR A 293 14.08 -16.37 5.69
CA THR A 293 13.96 -15.71 7.01
C THR A 293 13.43 -14.29 6.92
N GLU A 294 13.49 -13.67 5.73
CA GLU A 294 12.95 -12.35 5.44
C GLU A 294 11.70 -12.48 4.58
N VAL A 295 10.64 -13.03 5.16
CA VAL A 295 9.34 -13.25 4.55
C VAL A 295 8.27 -12.62 5.42
N VAL A 296 7.14 -12.20 4.82
CA VAL A 296 6.08 -11.48 5.53
C VAL A 296 5.61 -12.18 6.81
N PRO A 297 5.46 -13.52 6.87
CA PRO A 297 5.10 -14.20 8.10
C PRO A 297 6.07 -13.99 9.28
N LYS A 298 7.31 -13.58 9.04
CA LYS A 298 8.29 -13.28 10.11
C LYS A 298 8.10 -11.89 10.72
N TYR A 299 7.41 -11.01 10.02
CA TYR A 299 7.10 -9.66 10.46
C TYR A 299 5.68 -9.49 10.99
N PHE A 300 4.86 -10.52 10.88
CA PHE A 300 3.46 -10.57 11.33
C PHE A 300 3.26 -10.01 12.74
N ASN A 301 4.09 -10.40 13.69
CA ASN A 301 4.04 -9.98 15.08
C ASN A 301 5.06 -8.90 15.45
N GLN A 302 5.42 -8.04 14.50
CA GLN A 302 6.33 -6.92 14.75
C GLN A 302 5.58 -5.60 14.70
N ILE A 303 5.85 -4.74 15.68
CA ILE A 303 5.31 -3.37 15.69
C ILE A 303 6.14 -2.45 14.77
N LEU A 304 7.45 -2.71 14.68
CA LEU A 304 8.39 -2.04 13.80
C LEU A 304 9.19 -3.08 12.99
N TYR A 305 9.45 -2.77 11.73
CA TYR A 305 10.23 -3.62 10.81
C TYR A 305 11.73 -3.60 11.17
N LYS A 306 12.34 -2.40 11.15
CA LYS A 306 13.79 -2.24 11.29
C LYS A 306 14.30 -2.63 12.68
N ASN A 307 13.52 -2.39 13.72
CA ASN A 307 13.87 -2.68 15.11
C ASN A 307 13.25 -3.96 15.65
N ARG A 308 12.49 -4.70 14.87
CA ARG A 308 11.85 -6.01 15.18
C ARG A 308 11.24 -6.07 16.60
N ARG A 309 10.50 -5.04 16.97
CA ARG A 309 9.82 -5.03 18.28
C ARG A 309 8.51 -5.80 18.20
N ALA A 310 8.24 -6.57 19.27
CA ALA A 310 7.02 -7.36 19.34
C ALA A 310 5.76 -6.48 19.32
N TYR A 311 4.76 -6.92 18.58
CA TYR A 311 3.45 -6.31 18.48
C TYR A 311 2.47 -7.00 19.42
N ALA A 312 1.78 -6.22 20.25
CA ALA A 312 0.64 -6.68 21.03
C ALA A 312 -0.60 -6.58 20.16
N PHE A 313 -1.17 -7.72 19.80
CA PHE A 313 -2.35 -7.76 18.94
C PHE A 313 -3.55 -7.08 19.61
N PRO A 314 -4.34 -6.29 18.87
CA PRO A 314 -5.43 -5.51 19.44
C PRO A 314 -6.61 -6.40 19.86
N SER A 315 -7.35 -5.91 20.84
CA SER A 315 -8.66 -6.43 21.20
C SER A 315 -9.68 -5.27 21.16
N PRO A 316 -10.80 -5.43 20.45
CA PRO A 316 -11.25 -6.59 19.67
C PRO A 316 -10.40 -6.82 18.40
N ASP A 317 -10.51 -8.02 17.82
CA ASP A 317 -9.88 -8.39 16.55
C ASP A 317 -10.24 -7.41 15.42
N PRO A 318 -9.45 -7.30 14.32
CA PRO A 318 -9.96 -6.74 13.07
C PRO A 318 -11.12 -7.60 12.54
N ASP A 319 -12.06 -6.96 11.84
CA ASP A 319 -13.20 -7.68 11.23
C ASP A 319 -12.72 -8.55 10.07
N ALA A 320 -11.76 -8.06 9.29
CA ALA A 320 -11.14 -8.81 8.21
C ALA A 320 -9.61 -8.74 8.27
N VAL A 321 -8.97 -9.85 7.92
CA VAL A 321 -7.52 -9.94 7.66
C VAL A 321 -7.32 -10.42 6.23
N ILE A 322 -6.65 -9.62 5.41
CA ILE A 322 -6.35 -9.92 4.02
C ILE A 322 -4.91 -10.40 3.94
N VAL A 323 -4.69 -11.58 3.35
CA VAL A 323 -3.36 -12.12 3.07
C VAL A 323 -3.19 -12.16 1.57
N HIS A 324 -2.36 -11.28 1.03
CA HIS A 324 -2.09 -11.14 -0.40
C HIS A 324 -0.59 -11.37 -0.65
N LEU A 325 -0.22 -12.62 -0.77
CA LEU A 325 1.15 -13.10 -0.94
C LEU A 325 1.21 -14.23 -1.98
N GLY A 326 2.35 -14.40 -2.59
CA GLY A 326 2.60 -15.47 -3.56
C GLY A 326 3.27 -14.97 -4.84
N THR A 327 3.20 -13.68 -5.17
CA THR A 327 3.84 -13.10 -6.35
C THR A 327 5.34 -13.33 -6.35
N ASN A 328 6.00 -13.06 -5.22
CA ASN A 328 7.44 -13.25 -5.08
C ASN A 328 7.82 -14.74 -4.98
N ASP A 329 7.03 -15.55 -4.29
CA ASP A 329 7.22 -17.00 -4.23
C ASP A 329 7.14 -17.60 -5.63
N TYR A 330 6.18 -17.16 -6.44
CA TYR A 330 6.06 -17.58 -7.84
C TYR A 330 7.28 -17.18 -8.67
N ALA A 331 7.74 -15.93 -8.56
CA ALA A 331 8.91 -15.45 -9.27
C ALA A 331 10.18 -16.25 -8.93
N MET A 332 10.26 -16.78 -7.71
CA MET A 332 11.34 -17.65 -7.22
C MET A 332 11.13 -19.14 -7.55
N ASN A 333 10.09 -19.50 -8.31
CA ASN A 333 9.75 -20.87 -8.66
C ASN A 333 9.65 -21.82 -7.46
N VAL A 334 9.04 -21.37 -6.37
CA VAL A 334 8.80 -22.18 -5.18
C VAL A 334 7.93 -23.40 -5.54
N LEU A 335 8.27 -24.55 -4.97
CA LEU A 335 7.46 -25.75 -5.12
C LEU A 335 6.09 -25.57 -4.47
N ASP A 336 5.04 -26.02 -5.12
CA ASP A 336 3.64 -25.90 -4.63
C ASP A 336 3.46 -26.44 -3.21
N ALA A 337 4.12 -27.53 -2.87
CA ALA A 337 4.05 -28.14 -1.54
C ALA A 337 4.66 -27.26 -0.44
N ASP A 338 5.80 -26.57 -0.74
CA ASP A 338 6.45 -25.67 0.19
C ASP A 338 5.62 -24.40 0.40
N PHE A 339 5.14 -23.80 -0.70
CA PHE A 339 4.26 -22.64 -0.65
C PHE A 339 2.98 -22.94 0.12
N TYR A 340 2.29 -24.04 -0.20
CA TYR A 340 1.07 -24.46 0.46
C TYR A 340 1.28 -24.62 1.98
N THR A 341 2.37 -25.31 2.37
CA THR A 341 2.68 -25.56 3.78
C THR A 341 2.96 -24.26 4.55
N ALA A 342 3.74 -23.36 3.95
CA ALA A 342 4.06 -22.05 4.53
C ALA A 342 2.80 -21.20 4.68
N TYR A 343 1.98 -21.13 3.64
CA TYR A 343 0.76 -20.34 3.62
C TYR A 343 -0.26 -20.84 4.64
N GLN A 344 -0.51 -22.15 4.68
CA GLN A 344 -1.39 -22.77 5.68
C GLN A 344 -0.91 -22.51 7.13
N THR A 345 0.41 -22.61 7.33
CA THR A 345 1.02 -22.31 8.64
C THR A 345 0.79 -20.84 9.02
N PHE A 346 0.91 -19.93 8.08
CA PHE A 346 0.68 -18.52 8.32
C PHE A 346 -0.79 -18.22 8.63
N VAL A 347 -1.72 -18.77 7.87
CA VAL A 347 -3.17 -18.64 8.13
C VAL A 347 -3.52 -19.12 9.54
N ARG A 348 -2.99 -20.27 9.97
CA ARG A 348 -3.21 -20.77 11.34
C ARG A 348 -2.62 -19.87 12.41
N ARG A 349 -1.48 -19.22 12.14
CA ARG A 349 -0.92 -18.22 13.06
C ARG A 349 -1.82 -17.00 13.16
N ILE A 350 -2.33 -16.49 12.04
CA ILE A 350 -3.29 -15.38 12.02
C ILE A 350 -4.53 -15.74 12.83
N ARG A 351 -5.10 -16.93 12.60
CA ARG A 351 -6.30 -17.39 13.32
C ARG A 351 -6.09 -17.49 14.82
N ARG A 352 -4.89 -17.87 15.26
CA ARG A 352 -4.58 -17.94 16.69
C ARG A 352 -4.57 -16.57 17.36
N GLU A 353 -4.01 -15.56 16.68
CA GLU A 353 -3.94 -14.19 17.20
C GLU A 353 -5.27 -13.42 17.00
N TYR A 354 -6.02 -13.73 15.95
CA TYR A 354 -7.30 -13.13 15.59
C TYR A 354 -8.40 -14.21 15.48
N PRO A 355 -8.90 -14.72 16.61
CA PRO A 355 -9.85 -15.83 16.62
C PRO A 355 -11.19 -15.51 15.97
N LYS A 356 -11.56 -14.23 15.83
CA LYS A 356 -12.88 -13.82 15.29
C LYS A 356 -12.81 -13.21 13.89
N ALA A 357 -11.64 -12.78 13.42
CA ALA A 357 -11.49 -12.14 12.13
C ALA A 357 -11.92 -13.03 10.96
N TYR A 358 -12.48 -12.45 9.91
CA TYR A 358 -12.62 -13.15 8.62
C TYR A 358 -11.29 -13.06 7.87
N ILE A 359 -10.72 -14.22 7.49
CA ILE A 359 -9.44 -14.27 6.78
C ILE A 359 -9.70 -14.40 5.27
N VAL A 360 -9.20 -13.45 4.50
CA VAL A 360 -9.29 -13.42 3.05
C VAL A 360 -7.93 -13.79 2.46
N LEU A 361 -7.89 -14.90 1.71
CA LEU A 361 -6.71 -15.31 0.96
C LEU A 361 -6.83 -14.70 -0.44
N ALA A 362 -6.02 -13.67 -0.71
CA ALA A 362 -6.13 -12.86 -1.91
C ALA A 362 -5.09 -13.25 -2.96
N ALA A 363 -5.50 -13.20 -4.24
CA ALA A 363 -4.65 -13.31 -5.41
C ALA A 363 -5.06 -12.27 -6.46
N GLY A 364 -4.19 -12.01 -7.44
CA GLY A 364 -4.43 -11.06 -8.51
C GLY A 364 -3.62 -9.77 -8.36
N GLY A 365 -3.73 -8.87 -9.33
CA GLY A 365 -2.91 -7.66 -9.36
C GLY A 365 -1.43 -7.88 -9.71
N GLY A 366 -0.94 -9.11 -9.61
CA GLY A 366 0.38 -9.58 -10.04
C GLY A 366 0.26 -10.96 -10.65
N THR A 367 -0.13 -11.97 -9.85
CA THR A 367 -0.33 -13.33 -10.33
C THR A 367 -1.54 -14.01 -9.70
N THR A 368 -2.16 -14.93 -10.45
CA THR A 368 -3.21 -15.83 -9.95
C THR A 368 -2.72 -17.28 -9.88
N ARG A 369 -1.44 -17.53 -10.15
CA ARG A 369 -0.90 -18.88 -10.30
C ARG A 369 -1.12 -19.77 -9.09
N HIS A 370 -1.08 -19.21 -7.89
CA HIS A 370 -1.27 -19.99 -6.65
C HIS A 370 -2.73 -20.07 -6.19
N LEU A 371 -3.68 -19.61 -7.00
CA LEU A 371 -5.09 -19.55 -6.59
C LEU A 371 -5.63 -20.91 -6.12
N ASP A 372 -5.35 -21.99 -6.86
CA ASP A 372 -5.78 -23.33 -6.51
C ASP A 372 -5.22 -23.80 -5.15
N LEU A 373 -3.99 -23.39 -4.83
CA LEU A 373 -3.37 -23.69 -3.54
C LEU A 373 -4.02 -22.88 -2.42
N LEU A 374 -4.33 -21.60 -2.66
CA LEU A 374 -5.06 -20.77 -1.70
C LEU A 374 -6.47 -21.34 -1.44
N GLN A 375 -7.17 -21.77 -2.49
CA GLN A 375 -8.47 -22.42 -2.38
C GLN A 375 -8.38 -23.69 -1.52
N ARG A 376 -7.37 -24.54 -1.76
CA ARG A 376 -7.12 -25.74 -0.94
C ARG A 376 -6.83 -25.40 0.52
N VAL A 377 -6.10 -24.30 0.81
CA VAL A 377 -5.88 -23.84 2.19
C VAL A 377 -7.21 -23.46 2.84
N ALA A 378 -8.06 -22.70 2.13
CA ALA A 378 -9.37 -22.31 2.64
C ALA A 378 -10.29 -23.54 2.88
N ASP A 379 -10.28 -24.52 1.96
CA ASP A 379 -11.06 -25.75 2.09
C ASP A 379 -10.62 -26.56 3.32
N VAL A 380 -9.33 -26.73 3.53
CA VAL A 380 -8.80 -27.42 4.72
C VAL A 380 -9.17 -26.67 6.00
N CYS A 381 -9.12 -25.33 6.02
CA CYS A 381 -9.59 -24.57 7.17
C CYS A 381 -11.08 -24.84 7.46
N ARG A 382 -11.93 -24.85 6.44
CA ARG A 382 -13.38 -25.10 6.58
C ARG A 382 -13.71 -26.55 6.99
N GLU A 383 -13.10 -27.50 6.32
CA GLU A 383 -13.45 -28.92 6.49
C GLU A 383 -12.81 -29.54 7.71
N ARG A 384 -11.50 -29.35 7.88
CA ARG A 384 -10.72 -29.98 8.95
C ARG A 384 -10.71 -29.16 10.22
N ASP A 385 -10.41 -27.85 10.11
CA ASP A 385 -10.25 -26.98 11.27
C ASP A 385 -11.61 -26.38 11.70
N LYS A 386 -12.70 -26.66 10.95
CA LYS A 386 -14.07 -26.16 11.18
C LYS A 386 -14.17 -24.64 11.22
N ASP A 387 -13.24 -23.98 10.54
CA ASP A 387 -13.18 -22.52 10.45
C ASP A 387 -13.91 -22.03 9.19
N THR A 388 -15.14 -21.59 9.36
CA THR A 388 -15.96 -21.05 8.25
C THR A 388 -15.63 -19.59 7.90
N ARG A 389 -14.73 -18.94 8.64
CA ARG A 389 -14.33 -17.54 8.43
C ARG A 389 -13.03 -17.43 7.66
N VAL A 390 -12.85 -18.25 6.65
CA VAL A 390 -11.76 -18.21 5.68
C VAL A 390 -12.34 -18.33 4.28
N GLY A 391 -11.97 -17.41 3.40
CA GLY A 391 -12.40 -17.42 1.99
C GLY A 391 -11.28 -16.94 1.07
N CYS A 392 -11.48 -17.15 -0.24
CA CYS A 392 -10.57 -16.66 -1.26
C CYS A 392 -11.18 -15.48 -2.01
N PHE A 393 -10.32 -14.54 -2.39
CA PHE A 393 -10.65 -13.41 -3.24
C PHE A 393 -9.68 -13.36 -4.41
N VAL A 394 -10.20 -13.10 -5.60
CA VAL A 394 -9.39 -12.90 -6.80
C VAL A 394 -9.69 -11.53 -7.38
N GLY A 395 -8.67 -10.69 -7.39
CA GLY A 395 -8.75 -9.39 -8.06
C GLY A 395 -8.29 -9.50 -9.51
N VAL A 396 -9.08 -9.01 -10.44
CA VAL A 396 -8.74 -8.97 -11.87
C VAL A 396 -8.83 -7.54 -12.39
N TYR A 397 -8.02 -7.20 -13.38
CA TYR A 397 -8.16 -5.92 -14.05
C TYR A 397 -9.31 -5.98 -15.05
N THR A 398 -10.20 -5.01 -14.96
CA THR A 398 -11.29 -4.80 -15.90
C THR A 398 -10.86 -3.93 -17.09
N ASP A 399 -9.80 -3.14 -16.88
CA ASP A 399 -9.12 -2.33 -17.90
C ASP A 399 -7.60 -2.48 -17.67
N ALA A 400 -6.95 -3.34 -18.46
CA ALA A 400 -5.53 -3.63 -18.35
C ALA A 400 -4.67 -2.46 -18.85
N ASP A 401 -5.14 -1.66 -19.80
CA ASP A 401 -4.35 -0.61 -20.44
C ASP A 401 -3.97 0.52 -19.48
N VAL A 402 -4.77 0.71 -18.42
CA VAL A 402 -4.51 1.72 -17.38
C VAL A 402 -4.12 1.10 -16.05
N ALA A 403 -4.02 -0.22 -15.97
CA ALA A 403 -3.82 -0.92 -14.71
C ALA A 403 -2.36 -0.96 -14.24
N GLU A 404 -1.38 -0.76 -15.13
CA GLU A 404 0.03 -0.87 -14.82
C GLU A 404 0.66 0.46 -14.40
N GLY A 405 1.39 0.43 -13.29
CA GLY A 405 2.28 1.46 -12.78
C GLY A 405 3.75 1.13 -13.06
N ALA A 406 4.66 1.57 -12.21
CA ALA A 406 6.09 1.30 -12.37
C ALA A 406 6.38 -0.22 -12.25
N ASP A 407 7.31 -0.71 -13.09
CA ASP A 407 7.84 -2.07 -13.07
C ASP A 407 6.77 -3.19 -13.10
N GLY A 408 5.66 -2.97 -13.82
CA GLY A 408 4.56 -3.93 -13.93
C GLY A 408 3.71 -4.10 -12.68
N HIS A 409 3.85 -3.21 -11.69
CA HIS A 409 2.99 -3.17 -10.51
C HIS A 409 1.66 -2.47 -10.83
N PRO A 410 0.60 -2.70 -10.03
CA PRO A 410 -0.66 -2.00 -10.25
C PRO A 410 -0.51 -0.47 -10.13
N SER A 411 -1.02 0.26 -11.11
CA SER A 411 -1.17 1.72 -11.03
C SER A 411 -2.24 2.11 -10.00
N ALA A 412 -2.36 3.39 -9.67
CA ALA A 412 -3.47 3.89 -8.87
C ALA A 412 -4.85 3.54 -9.47
N ALA A 413 -4.95 3.46 -10.81
CA ALA A 413 -6.18 3.03 -11.50
C ALA A 413 -6.40 1.51 -11.36
N GLY A 414 -5.36 0.70 -11.52
CA GLY A 414 -5.41 -0.73 -11.26
C GLY A 414 -5.80 -1.05 -9.83
N HIS A 415 -5.24 -0.34 -8.86
CA HIS A 415 -5.64 -0.49 -7.46
C HIS A 415 -7.10 -0.14 -7.19
N ARG A 416 -7.69 0.88 -7.87
CA ARG A 416 -9.12 1.18 -7.73
C ARG A 416 -9.99 0.03 -8.23
N GLN A 417 -9.64 -0.58 -9.37
CA GLN A 417 -10.36 -1.73 -9.90
C GLN A 417 -10.35 -2.92 -8.91
N LEU A 418 -9.19 -3.21 -8.33
CA LEU A 418 -9.06 -4.25 -7.30
C LEU A 418 -9.84 -3.89 -6.01
N ALA A 419 -9.83 -2.61 -5.62
CA ALA A 419 -10.53 -2.13 -4.42
C ALA A 419 -12.06 -2.22 -4.57
N GLU A 420 -12.61 -1.90 -5.73
CA GLU A 420 -14.04 -2.02 -6.00
C GLU A 420 -14.52 -3.47 -5.85
N GLN A 421 -13.76 -4.43 -6.40
CA GLN A 421 -14.05 -5.85 -6.30
C GLN A 421 -13.91 -6.37 -4.87
N LEU A 422 -12.85 -5.98 -4.15
CA LEU A 422 -12.65 -6.34 -2.75
C LEU A 422 -13.74 -5.75 -1.86
N THR A 423 -14.16 -4.51 -2.14
CA THR A 423 -15.27 -3.85 -1.43
C THR A 423 -16.57 -4.63 -1.59
N ALA A 424 -16.89 -5.05 -2.81
CA ALA A 424 -18.09 -5.87 -3.08
C ALA A 424 -18.02 -7.22 -2.34
N TYR A 425 -16.87 -7.90 -2.44
CA TYR A 425 -16.64 -9.17 -1.75
C TYR A 425 -16.79 -9.06 -0.23
N LEU A 426 -16.21 -8.03 0.40
CA LEU A 426 -16.30 -7.84 1.84
C LEU A 426 -17.70 -7.43 2.31
N LYS A 427 -18.43 -6.63 1.51
CA LYS A 427 -19.83 -6.29 1.80
C LYS A 427 -20.71 -7.53 1.85
N GLU A 428 -20.58 -8.39 0.87
CA GLU A 428 -21.34 -9.66 0.82
C GLU A 428 -20.94 -10.59 1.97
N THR A 429 -19.63 -10.76 2.17
CA THR A 429 -19.10 -11.73 3.13
C THR A 429 -19.35 -11.34 4.58
N LEU A 430 -19.28 -10.06 4.92
CA LEU A 430 -19.36 -9.55 6.29
C LEU A 430 -20.70 -8.86 6.61
N ASN A 431 -21.62 -8.80 5.66
CA ASN A 431 -22.89 -8.08 5.78
C ASN A 431 -22.68 -6.58 6.13
N TRP A 432 -21.77 -5.91 5.45
CA TRP A 432 -21.40 -4.52 5.70
C TRP A 432 -22.16 -3.47 4.88
#